data_bf778888ae49736866bfa76d44443ed6
#
_entry.id   bf778888ae49736866bfa76d44443ed6
#
_cell.length_a   1.000
_cell.length_b   1.000
_cell.length_c   1.000
_cell.angle_alpha   90.00
_cell.angle_beta   90.00
_cell.angle_gamma   90.00
#
_symmetry.space_group_name_H-M   'P 1'
#
loop_
_entity.id
_entity.type
_entity.pdbx_description
1 polymer ?
#
loop_
_entity_poly.entity_id
_entity_poly.type
_entity_poly.pdbx_seq_one_letter_code
_entity_poly.pdbx_strand_id
1 'polypeptide(L)'
;MNLALLRYGSEFLRIGSDAEFPYNVSQLKLNERKGNSMSIQLGDTAPDFTQDSTTGPIHFHEWAGDHWVVLFSHPKDFTPVCTTELGALAKLKPEFDKRGVKVIGLSVDGVSDHASWSRDIEETQGAALNFPLLADKDRKVSDLYGMIHPNADNTMTVRSVFIIGPDKKVKLMLTYPASTGRNFAELLRVIDSLQLTADYKVATPVDWNQGEDCIIVPAVSNEEADRLFPKGYKVIKPYLRTTPQPNR
;
A
#
# COMPACT_ATOMS: atom_id res chain seq x y z
N MET A 1 32.36 18.06 37.82
CA MET A 1 33.21 17.47 36.75
C MET A 1 32.33 16.45 36.02
N ASN A 2 31.62 16.90 34.95
CA ASN A 2 30.75 16.04 34.18
C ASN A 2 31.53 15.49 32.97
N LEU A 3 31.79 14.17 32.96
CA LEU A 3 32.31 13.47 31.78
C LEU A 3 31.13 13.16 30.84
N ALA A 4 31.21 13.67 29.64
CA ALA A 4 30.30 13.25 28.56
C ALA A 4 30.93 12.07 27.79
N LEU A 5 30.25 10.95 27.74
CA LEU A 5 30.58 9.76 26.94
C LEU A 5 29.83 9.81 25.62
N LEU A 6 30.54 9.94 24.53
CA LEU A 6 29.98 9.77 23.18
C LEU A 6 30.30 8.35 22.65
N ARG A 7 29.30 7.63 22.21
CA ARG A 7 29.40 6.28 21.65
C ARG A 7 29.55 6.37 20.11
N TYR A 8 30.64 5.82 19.59
CA TYR A 8 30.81 5.67 18.15
C TYR A 8 31.25 4.22 17.86
N GLY A 9 30.37 3.45 17.24
CA GLY A 9 30.61 2.02 16.98
C GLY A 9 30.73 1.17 18.26
N SER A 10 31.62 0.19 18.25
CA SER A 10 31.87 -0.75 19.35
C SER A 10 32.99 -0.30 20.33
N GLU A 11 33.56 0.87 20.14
CA GLU A 11 34.66 1.35 20.99
C GLU A 11 34.31 2.62 21.79
N PHE A 12 34.83 2.70 23.04
CA PHE A 12 34.72 3.87 23.90
C PHE A 12 36.03 4.67 23.84
N LEU A 13 35.96 5.90 23.33
CA LEU A 13 37.06 6.85 23.39
C LEU A 13 36.93 7.74 24.63
N ARG A 14 37.97 7.75 25.46
CA ARG A 14 38.13 8.73 26.55
C ARG A 14 38.70 10.02 25.98
N ILE A 15 37.98 11.11 26.08
CA ILE A 15 38.42 12.42 25.64
C ILE A 15 38.88 13.19 26.87
N GLY A 16 40.16 13.58 26.88
CA GLY A 16 40.75 14.47 27.89
C GLY A 16 40.32 15.93 27.66
N SER A 17 40.43 16.76 28.69
CA SER A 17 39.92 18.13 28.76
C SER A 17 40.55 19.15 27.79
N ASP A 18 41.54 18.78 26.99
CA ASP A 18 42.38 19.72 26.23
C ASP A 18 42.47 19.42 24.72
N ALA A 19 41.48 18.71 24.16
CA ALA A 19 41.42 18.46 22.73
C ALA A 19 40.69 19.59 21.98
N GLU A 20 41.43 20.43 21.26
CA GLU A 20 40.87 21.31 20.23
C GLU A 20 40.33 20.46 19.08
N PHE A 21 39.03 20.53 18.84
CA PHE A 21 38.36 19.86 17.72
C PHE A 21 38.61 20.65 16.43
N PRO A 22 39.18 20.05 15.38
CA PRO A 22 39.44 20.74 14.11
C PRO A 22 38.16 20.92 13.25
N TYR A 23 36.99 20.60 13.77
CA TYR A 23 35.73 20.75 13.05
C TYR A 23 34.78 21.70 13.79
N ASN A 24 34.36 22.75 13.08
CA ASN A 24 33.38 23.72 13.55
C ASN A 24 32.03 23.03 13.82
N VAL A 25 31.65 22.95 15.10
CA VAL A 25 30.40 22.33 15.57
C VAL A 25 29.14 22.98 14.94
N SER A 26 29.28 24.21 14.38
CA SER A 26 28.21 24.87 13.65
C SER A 26 27.88 24.18 12.30
N GLN A 27 28.80 23.41 11.75
CA GLN A 27 28.59 22.63 10.52
C GLN A 27 27.85 21.29 10.76
N LEU A 28 27.86 20.79 12.00
CA LEU A 28 27.10 19.58 12.37
C LEU A 28 25.60 19.82 12.50
N LYS A 29 25.15 21.06 12.60
CA LYS A 29 23.71 21.42 12.61
C LYS A 29 23.08 21.56 11.23
N LEU A 30 23.82 21.41 10.14
CA LEU A 30 23.32 21.60 8.77
C LEU A 30 22.90 20.31 8.07
N ASN A 31 22.93 19.17 8.78
CA ASN A 31 22.26 17.95 8.35
C ASN A 31 21.04 17.64 9.23
N GLU A 32 20.34 18.65 9.72
CA GLU A 32 18.89 18.48 9.93
C GLU A 32 18.30 18.20 8.57
N ARG A 33 18.09 16.91 8.30
CA ARG A 33 17.35 16.43 7.15
C ARG A 33 16.10 17.27 7.04
N LYS A 34 15.98 18.05 5.96
CA LYS A 34 14.72 18.63 5.54
C LYS A 34 13.67 17.56 5.77
N GLY A 35 12.70 17.85 6.64
CA GLY A 35 11.58 17.06 7.05
C GLY A 35 11.67 15.57 6.71
N ASN A 36 11.88 14.74 7.73
CA ASN A 36 11.59 13.32 7.61
C ASN A 36 10.09 13.20 7.30
N SER A 37 9.71 13.25 6.04
CA SER A 37 8.48 12.63 5.58
C SER A 37 8.68 11.17 5.95
N MET A 38 8.19 10.76 7.11
CA MET A 38 8.14 9.35 7.46
C MET A 38 7.31 8.70 6.36
N SER A 39 7.94 7.80 5.59
CA SER A 39 7.22 7.03 4.58
C SER A 39 6.04 6.32 5.27
N ILE A 40 4.88 6.34 4.63
CA ILE A 40 3.69 5.63 5.10
C ILE A 40 4.07 4.18 5.39
N GLN A 41 3.56 3.66 6.51
CA GLN A 41 3.79 2.29 6.97
C GLN A 41 2.47 1.53 7.11
N LEU A 42 2.55 0.21 7.22
CA LEU A 42 1.37 -0.62 7.52
C LEU A 42 0.79 -0.23 8.88
N GLY A 43 -0.53 -0.06 8.90
CA GLY A 43 -1.26 0.37 10.10
C GLY A 43 -1.40 1.89 10.27
N ASP A 44 -0.65 2.69 9.52
CA ASP A 44 -0.84 4.13 9.49
C ASP A 44 -2.22 4.49 8.95
N THR A 45 -2.73 5.64 9.37
CA THR A 45 -3.91 6.22 8.72
C THR A 45 -3.47 6.73 7.35
N ALA A 46 -4.11 6.23 6.29
CA ALA A 46 -3.91 6.73 4.93
C ALA A 46 -4.19 8.23 4.90
N PRO A 47 -3.26 9.07 4.46
CA PRO A 47 -3.44 10.50 4.41
C PRO A 47 -4.67 10.90 3.60
N ASP A 48 -5.46 11.84 4.12
CA ASP A 48 -6.57 12.42 3.37
C ASP A 48 -6.08 13.47 2.37
N PHE A 49 -6.81 13.63 1.28
CA PHE A 49 -6.50 14.62 0.25
C PHE A 49 -7.75 15.02 -0.54
N THR A 50 -7.64 16.13 -1.23
CA THR A 50 -8.58 16.55 -2.28
C THR A 50 -7.82 16.72 -3.58
N GLN A 51 -8.26 16.04 -4.64
CA GLN A 51 -7.60 16.06 -5.94
C GLN A 51 -8.61 15.96 -7.08
N ASP A 52 -8.32 16.64 -8.20
CA ASP A 52 -9.10 16.52 -9.43
C ASP A 52 -8.96 15.11 -10.03
N SER A 53 -10.03 14.63 -10.65
CA SER A 53 -10.07 13.32 -11.29
C SER A 53 -10.88 13.32 -12.58
N THR A 54 -10.88 12.20 -13.28
CA THR A 54 -11.72 11.97 -14.47
C THR A 54 -13.23 12.00 -14.17
N THR A 55 -13.63 11.94 -12.91
CA THR A 55 -15.04 11.97 -12.46
C THR A 55 -15.39 13.23 -11.66
N GLY A 56 -14.53 14.25 -11.69
CA GLY A 56 -14.62 15.47 -10.89
C GLY A 56 -13.71 15.42 -9.66
N PRO A 57 -13.72 16.46 -8.82
CA PRO A 57 -12.92 16.51 -7.59
C PRO A 57 -13.28 15.37 -6.63
N ILE A 58 -12.27 14.73 -6.05
CA ILE A 58 -12.43 13.68 -5.05
C ILE A 58 -11.84 14.12 -3.72
N HIS A 59 -12.69 14.11 -2.67
CA HIS A 59 -12.29 14.17 -1.27
C HIS A 59 -12.10 12.72 -0.80
N PHE A 60 -10.85 12.30 -0.61
CA PHE A 60 -10.51 10.87 -0.58
C PHE A 60 -11.20 10.10 0.55
N HIS A 61 -11.15 10.57 1.80
CA HIS A 61 -11.78 9.86 2.91
C HIS A 61 -13.30 9.82 2.79
N GLU A 62 -13.92 10.91 2.32
CA GLU A 62 -15.35 10.97 2.05
C GLU A 62 -15.73 10.02 0.91
N TRP A 63 -15.00 10.08 -0.20
CA TRP A 63 -15.21 9.20 -1.34
C TRP A 63 -15.02 7.71 -0.97
N ALA A 64 -14.02 7.39 -0.15
CA ALA A 64 -13.78 6.03 0.33
C ALA A 64 -14.98 5.51 1.15
N GLY A 65 -15.58 6.35 2.01
CA GLY A 65 -16.66 5.91 2.91
C GLY A 65 -16.22 4.71 3.75
N ASP A 66 -17.09 3.76 3.96
CA ASP A 66 -16.80 2.52 4.72
C ASP A 66 -16.35 1.35 3.82
N HIS A 67 -15.76 1.67 2.66
CA HIS A 67 -15.28 0.66 1.73
C HIS A 67 -13.79 0.39 1.89
N TRP A 68 -13.39 -0.79 1.48
CA TRP A 68 -12.00 -1.07 1.15
C TRP A 68 -11.62 -0.28 -0.11
N VAL A 69 -10.38 0.17 -0.18
CA VAL A 69 -9.87 0.95 -1.32
C VAL A 69 -8.56 0.37 -1.82
N VAL A 70 -8.42 0.27 -3.14
CA VAL A 70 -7.15 0.11 -3.83
C VAL A 70 -6.80 1.47 -4.45
N LEU A 71 -5.85 2.16 -3.85
CA LEU A 71 -5.21 3.34 -4.41
C LEU A 71 -3.91 2.91 -5.08
N PHE A 72 -3.77 3.19 -6.37
CA PHE A 72 -2.56 2.81 -7.10
C PHE A 72 -2.05 3.95 -7.97
N SER A 73 -0.73 4.00 -8.19
CA SER A 73 -0.12 4.90 -9.15
C SER A 73 0.35 4.16 -10.41
N HIS A 74 0.41 4.89 -11.53
CA HIS A 74 1.07 4.45 -12.75
C HIS A 74 2.02 5.56 -13.23
N PRO A 75 3.15 5.23 -13.87
CA PRO A 75 4.18 6.22 -14.22
C PRO A 75 3.68 7.35 -15.12
N LYS A 76 3.01 7.02 -16.22
CA LYS A 76 2.59 8.03 -17.19
C LYS A 76 1.52 7.47 -18.14
N ASP A 77 0.60 8.35 -18.56
CA ASP A 77 -0.36 8.08 -19.62
C ASP A 77 0.34 7.83 -20.96
N PHE A 78 -0.36 7.22 -21.89
CA PHE A 78 0.13 6.89 -23.25
C PHE A 78 1.43 6.06 -23.27
N THR A 79 1.56 5.14 -22.28
CA THR A 79 2.70 4.21 -22.23
C THR A 79 2.23 2.76 -22.30
N PRO A 80 3.03 1.85 -22.91
CA PRO A 80 2.56 0.49 -23.21
C PRO A 80 2.12 -0.30 -21.99
N VAL A 81 2.97 -0.38 -20.94
CA VAL A 81 2.68 -1.18 -19.74
C VAL A 81 1.48 -0.62 -19.00
N CYS A 82 1.38 0.72 -18.85
CA CYS A 82 0.24 1.34 -18.17
C CYS A 82 -1.08 1.08 -18.92
N THR A 83 -1.06 1.14 -20.25
CA THR A 83 -2.23 0.82 -21.09
C THR A 83 -2.73 -0.61 -20.81
N THR A 84 -1.83 -1.58 -20.80
CA THR A 84 -2.20 -2.99 -20.50
C THR A 84 -2.71 -3.17 -19.08
N GLU A 85 -2.12 -2.48 -18.10
CA GLU A 85 -2.55 -2.54 -16.70
C GLU A 85 -3.95 -1.99 -16.50
N LEU A 86 -4.23 -0.78 -17.01
CA LEU A 86 -5.52 -0.14 -16.80
C LEU A 86 -6.65 -0.88 -17.53
N GLY A 87 -6.38 -1.39 -18.73
CA GLY A 87 -7.32 -2.24 -19.45
C GLY A 87 -7.61 -3.55 -18.73
N ALA A 88 -6.59 -4.22 -18.20
CA ALA A 88 -6.78 -5.43 -17.39
C ALA A 88 -7.58 -5.14 -16.11
N LEU A 89 -7.27 -4.03 -15.44
CA LEU A 89 -7.97 -3.62 -14.22
C LEU A 89 -9.44 -3.26 -14.51
N ALA A 90 -9.73 -2.59 -15.63
CA ALA A 90 -11.09 -2.28 -16.05
C ALA A 90 -11.93 -3.56 -16.25
N LYS A 91 -11.35 -4.61 -16.85
CA LYS A 91 -11.98 -5.92 -16.99
C LYS A 91 -12.22 -6.61 -15.65
N LEU A 92 -11.32 -6.43 -14.69
CA LEU A 92 -11.38 -7.03 -13.35
C LEU A 92 -12.19 -6.20 -12.35
N LYS A 93 -12.59 -4.98 -12.69
CA LYS A 93 -13.34 -4.09 -11.78
C LYS A 93 -14.56 -4.76 -11.15
N PRO A 94 -15.37 -5.56 -11.88
CA PRO A 94 -16.49 -6.30 -11.27
C PRO A 94 -16.08 -7.24 -10.13
N GLU A 95 -14.87 -7.81 -10.17
CA GLU A 95 -14.37 -8.66 -9.10
C GLU A 95 -13.98 -7.86 -7.84
N PHE A 96 -13.50 -6.63 -8.02
CA PHE A 96 -13.31 -5.68 -6.91
C PHE A 96 -14.65 -5.24 -6.32
N ASP A 97 -15.64 -4.95 -7.17
CA ASP A 97 -16.97 -4.54 -6.73
C ASP A 97 -17.68 -5.62 -5.90
N LYS A 98 -17.59 -6.91 -6.30
CA LYS A 98 -18.12 -8.04 -5.53
C LYS A 98 -17.53 -8.14 -4.11
N ARG A 99 -16.34 -7.59 -3.90
CA ARG A 99 -15.64 -7.55 -2.61
C ARG A 99 -15.86 -6.23 -1.85
N GLY A 100 -16.73 -5.35 -2.36
CA GLY A 100 -16.94 -4.03 -1.78
C GLY A 100 -15.69 -3.13 -1.81
N VAL A 101 -14.84 -3.28 -2.83
CA VAL A 101 -13.58 -2.56 -2.97
C VAL A 101 -13.70 -1.47 -4.03
N LYS A 102 -13.45 -0.24 -3.64
CA LYS A 102 -13.29 0.89 -4.57
C LYS A 102 -11.87 0.92 -5.13
N VAL A 103 -11.76 1.23 -6.40
CA VAL A 103 -10.47 1.32 -7.11
C VAL A 103 -10.27 2.75 -7.59
N ILE A 104 -9.08 3.30 -7.40
CA ILE A 104 -8.71 4.64 -7.84
C ILE A 104 -7.24 4.66 -8.28
N GLY A 105 -7.00 5.17 -9.47
CA GLY A 105 -5.66 5.33 -10.02
C GLY A 105 -5.14 6.75 -9.89
N LEU A 106 -3.83 6.93 -10.03
CA LEU A 106 -3.15 8.22 -9.97
C LEU A 106 -1.95 8.24 -10.90
N SER A 107 -1.75 9.35 -11.58
CA SER A 107 -0.47 9.74 -12.17
C SER A 107 -0.27 11.25 -12.10
N VAL A 108 0.89 11.71 -12.52
CA VAL A 108 1.23 13.14 -12.62
C VAL A 108 0.67 13.80 -13.89
N ASP A 109 -0.09 13.06 -14.71
CA ASP A 109 -0.74 13.57 -15.91
C ASP A 109 -2.02 14.37 -15.56
N GLY A 110 -2.59 15.08 -16.51
CA GLY A 110 -3.77 15.91 -16.30
C GLY A 110 -5.07 15.20 -16.64
N VAL A 111 -6.20 15.76 -16.18
CA VAL A 111 -7.53 15.23 -16.46
C VAL A 111 -7.80 15.08 -17.96
N SER A 112 -7.36 16.06 -18.79
CA SER A 112 -7.50 16.00 -20.25
C SER A 112 -6.73 14.85 -20.88
N ASP A 113 -5.53 14.58 -20.35
CA ASP A 113 -4.67 13.49 -20.81
C ASP A 113 -5.31 12.14 -20.50
N HIS A 114 -5.75 11.95 -19.23
CA HIS A 114 -6.51 10.77 -18.81
C HIS A 114 -7.75 10.53 -19.68
N ALA A 115 -8.54 11.57 -19.95
CA ALA A 115 -9.75 11.46 -20.74
C ALA A 115 -9.47 11.06 -22.21
N SER A 116 -8.36 11.57 -22.77
CA SER A 116 -7.94 11.20 -24.13
C SER A 116 -7.40 9.78 -24.17
N TRP A 117 -6.55 9.42 -23.23
CA TRP A 117 -5.96 8.10 -23.13
C TRP A 117 -6.96 6.99 -22.79
N SER A 118 -8.04 7.30 -22.06
CA SER A 118 -9.12 6.33 -21.78
C SER A 118 -9.72 5.74 -23.07
N ARG A 119 -9.78 6.51 -24.16
CA ARG A 119 -10.24 6.05 -25.48
C ARG A 119 -9.28 5.05 -26.12
N ASP A 120 -7.97 5.35 -26.02
CA ASP A 120 -6.93 4.44 -26.54
C ASP A 120 -6.92 3.12 -25.76
N ILE A 121 -7.17 3.18 -24.44
CA ILE A 121 -7.30 1.98 -23.60
C ILE A 121 -8.52 1.16 -24.03
N GLU A 122 -9.66 1.78 -24.24
CA GLU A 122 -10.85 1.09 -24.71
C GLU A 122 -10.63 0.45 -26.09
N GLU A 123 -10.04 1.18 -27.02
CA GLU A 123 -9.73 0.70 -28.36
C GLU A 123 -8.77 -0.48 -28.34
N THR A 124 -7.67 -0.37 -27.57
CA THR A 124 -6.57 -1.35 -27.61
C THR A 124 -6.81 -2.54 -26.67
N GLN A 125 -7.51 -2.33 -25.56
CA GLN A 125 -7.72 -3.36 -24.55
C GLN A 125 -9.15 -3.91 -24.54
N GLY A 126 -10.10 -3.31 -25.28
CA GLY A 126 -11.49 -3.74 -25.35
C GLY A 126 -12.25 -3.57 -24.03
N ALA A 127 -11.90 -2.59 -23.22
CA ALA A 127 -12.59 -2.24 -21.99
C ALA A 127 -12.44 -0.75 -21.69
N ALA A 128 -13.55 -0.04 -21.55
CA ALA A 128 -13.55 1.34 -21.08
C ALA A 128 -13.15 1.42 -19.61
N LEU A 129 -12.43 2.48 -19.24
CA LEU A 129 -12.10 2.75 -17.83
C LEU A 129 -13.40 2.99 -17.02
N ASN A 130 -13.54 2.29 -15.92
CA ASN A 130 -14.72 2.27 -15.06
C ASN A 130 -14.37 2.58 -13.59
N PHE A 131 -13.27 3.26 -13.37
CA PHE A 131 -12.80 3.79 -12.08
C PHE A 131 -12.14 5.15 -12.30
N PRO A 132 -12.12 6.05 -11.28
CA PRO A 132 -11.51 7.36 -11.40
C PRO A 132 -9.99 7.30 -11.50
N LEU A 133 -9.43 8.23 -12.28
CA LEU A 133 -8.00 8.55 -12.32
C LEU A 133 -7.79 9.95 -11.74
N LEU A 134 -6.94 10.06 -10.74
CA LEU A 134 -6.50 11.32 -10.13
C LEU A 134 -5.42 11.99 -10.98
N ALA A 135 -5.59 13.27 -11.25
CA ALA A 135 -4.68 14.09 -12.03
C ALA A 135 -3.76 14.88 -11.08
N ASP A 136 -2.65 14.28 -10.68
CA ASP A 136 -1.74 14.82 -9.66
C ASP A 136 -0.57 15.61 -10.25
N LYS A 137 -0.86 16.61 -11.10
CA LYS A 137 0.15 17.45 -11.79
C LYS A 137 1.09 18.18 -10.83
N ASP A 138 0.59 18.58 -9.69
CA ASP A 138 1.36 19.27 -8.65
C ASP A 138 2.05 18.33 -7.67
N ARG A 139 1.92 17.01 -7.87
CA ARG A 139 2.54 15.92 -7.11
C ARG A 139 2.20 15.90 -5.62
N LYS A 140 1.15 16.57 -5.20
CA LYS A 140 0.77 16.62 -3.79
C LYS A 140 0.43 15.25 -3.23
N VAL A 141 -0.38 14.48 -3.95
CA VAL A 141 -0.78 13.15 -3.51
C VAL A 141 0.37 12.16 -3.68
N SER A 142 1.09 12.23 -4.80
CA SER A 142 2.26 11.38 -5.05
C SER A 142 3.34 11.53 -3.98
N ASP A 143 3.65 12.77 -3.59
CA ASP A 143 4.63 13.07 -2.54
C ASP A 143 4.12 12.62 -1.16
N LEU A 144 2.82 12.89 -0.88
CA LEU A 144 2.18 12.52 0.38
C LEU A 144 2.20 11.01 0.62
N TYR A 145 2.03 10.21 -0.43
CA TYR A 145 2.04 8.75 -0.40
C TYR A 145 3.41 8.13 -0.72
N GLY A 146 4.44 8.95 -0.96
CA GLY A 146 5.77 8.46 -1.31
C GLY A 146 5.80 7.64 -2.61
N MET A 147 5.01 8.04 -3.62
CA MET A 147 4.90 7.33 -4.90
C MET A 147 5.96 7.75 -5.92
N ILE A 148 6.74 8.79 -5.62
CA ILE A 148 7.87 9.23 -6.45
C ILE A 148 9.16 8.75 -5.80
N HIS A 149 9.94 7.98 -6.54
CA HIS A 149 11.20 7.41 -6.09
C HIS A 149 12.35 8.05 -6.87
N PRO A 150 13.04 9.08 -6.32
CA PRO A 150 14.01 9.88 -7.07
C PRO A 150 15.15 9.09 -7.70
N ASN A 151 15.54 7.94 -7.11
CA ASN A 151 16.58 7.08 -7.66
C ASN A 151 16.09 6.18 -8.81
N ALA A 152 14.78 6.04 -9.00
CA ALA A 152 14.18 5.33 -10.13
C ALA A 152 13.76 6.33 -11.23
N ASP A 153 13.01 7.35 -10.85
CA ASP A 153 12.62 8.50 -11.67
C ASP A 153 12.15 9.62 -10.74
N ASN A 154 12.60 10.85 -10.98
CA ASN A 154 12.20 12.00 -10.17
C ASN A 154 11.06 12.82 -10.80
N THR A 155 10.54 12.41 -11.94
CA THR A 155 9.52 13.12 -12.70
C THR A 155 8.16 12.43 -12.70
N MET A 156 8.15 11.10 -12.53
CA MET A 156 6.97 10.26 -12.59
C MET A 156 6.82 9.42 -11.31
N THR A 157 5.60 8.94 -11.07
CA THR A 157 5.37 7.94 -10.03
C THR A 157 5.90 6.57 -10.45
N VAL A 158 6.31 5.76 -9.49
CA VAL A 158 6.48 4.31 -9.67
C VAL A 158 5.10 3.61 -9.63
N ARG A 159 5.05 2.29 -9.80
CA ARG A 159 3.80 1.53 -9.72
C ARG A 159 3.52 1.12 -8.27
N SER A 160 3.12 2.09 -7.44
CA SER A 160 2.71 1.82 -6.06
C SER A 160 1.28 1.31 -5.99
N VAL A 161 1.00 0.51 -4.98
CA VAL A 161 -0.35 0.05 -4.59
C VAL A 161 -0.48 0.18 -3.09
N PHE A 162 -1.58 0.76 -2.64
CA PHE A 162 -2.00 0.80 -1.25
C PHE A 162 -3.38 0.16 -1.15
N ILE A 163 -3.51 -0.88 -0.33
CA ILE A 163 -4.83 -1.40 0.07
C ILE A 163 -5.16 -0.79 1.42
N ILE A 164 -6.27 -0.07 1.46
CA ILE A 164 -6.72 0.72 2.61
C ILE A 164 -8.05 0.12 3.09
N GLY A 165 -8.13 -0.16 4.39
CA GLY A 165 -9.34 -0.70 5.00
C GLY A 165 -10.43 0.35 5.26
N PRO A 166 -11.65 -0.07 5.64
CA PRO A 166 -12.75 0.83 6.01
C PRO A 166 -12.38 1.79 7.16
N ASP A 167 -11.48 1.37 8.03
CA ASP A 167 -10.91 2.15 9.13
C ASP A 167 -9.87 3.19 8.69
N LYS A 168 -9.73 3.40 7.38
CA LYS A 168 -8.73 4.27 6.74
C LYS A 168 -7.27 3.87 7.04
N LYS A 169 -7.03 2.65 7.51
CA LYS A 169 -5.67 2.15 7.77
C LYS A 169 -5.08 1.48 6.54
N VAL A 170 -3.81 1.72 6.29
CA VAL A 170 -3.04 1.02 5.26
C VAL A 170 -2.85 -0.43 5.69
N LYS A 171 -3.37 -1.37 4.92
CA LYS A 171 -3.32 -2.82 5.19
C LYS A 171 -2.28 -3.55 4.37
N LEU A 172 -1.94 -3.03 3.19
CA LEU A 172 -0.91 -3.59 2.32
C LEU A 172 -0.30 -2.49 1.47
N MET A 173 0.99 -2.64 1.18
CA MET A 173 1.73 -1.78 0.25
C MET A 173 2.54 -2.67 -0.70
N LEU A 174 2.51 -2.36 -1.99
CA LEU A 174 3.37 -2.97 -3.02
C LEU A 174 3.97 -1.87 -3.88
N THR A 175 5.21 -2.08 -4.33
CA THR A 175 5.89 -1.16 -5.23
C THR A 175 6.61 -1.94 -6.32
N TYR A 176 6.34 -1.56 -7.56
CA TYR A 176 6.94 -2.15 -8.76
C TYR A 176 7.68 -1.07 -9.56
N PRO A 177 8.78 -1.42 -10.23
CA PRO A 177 9.45 -0.50 -11.15
C PRO A 177 8.58 -0.22 -12.38
N ALA A 178 8.85 0.86 -13.08
CA ALA A 178 8.10 1.26 -14.27
C ALA A 178 8.07 0.19 -15.38
N SER A 179 9.10 -0.65 -15.46
CA SER A 179 9.26 -1.72 -16.46
C SER A 179 8.40 -2.96 -16.20
N THR A 180 7.81 -3.11 -15.01
CA THR A 180 7.16 -4.36 -14.60
C THR A 180 5.68 -4.13 -14.30
N GLY A 181 4.79 -4.71 -15.13
CA GLY A 181 3.35 -4.70 -14.88
C GLY A 181 2.95 -5.54 -13.66
N ARG A 182 1.90 -5.10 -12.98
CA ARG A 182 1.40 -5.73 -11.74
C ARG A 182 0.59 -6.99 -12.05
N ASN A 183 0.51 -7.88 -11.07
CA ASN A 183 -0.39 -9.03 -11.08
C ASN A 183 -1.68 -8.68 -10.30
N PHE A 184 -2.76 -8.39 -10.98
CA PHE A 184 -4.04 -8.04 -10.34
C PHE A 184 -4.76 -9.23 -9.71
N ALA A 185 -4.47 -10.47 -10.13
CA ALA A 185 -4.99 -11.66 -9.45
C ALA A 185 -4.41 -11.76 -8.03
N GLU A 186 -3.15 -11.39 -7.83
CA GLU A 186 -2.54 -11.30 -6.50
C GLU A 186 -3.21 -10.22 -5.64
N LEU A 187 -3.58 -9.08 -6.21
CA LEU A 187 -4.32 -8.05 -5.47
C LEU A 187 -5.68 -8.56 -4.98
N LEU A 188 -6.41 -9.29 -5.82
CA LEU A 188 -7.69 -9.91 -5.43
C LEU A 188 -7.48 -10.97 -4.35
N ARG A 189 -6.46 -11.84 -4.50
CA ARG A 189 -6.11 -12.85 -3.50
C ARG A 189 -5.81 -12.23 -2.15
N VAL A 190 -4.99 -11.17 -2.12
CA VAL A 190 -4.62 -10.49 -0.87
C VAL A 190 -5.81 -9.76 -0.26
N ILE A 191 -6.69 -9.16 -1.05
CA ILE A 191 -7.93 -8.54 -0.56
C ILE A 191 -8.81 -9.60 0.13
N ASP A 192 -8.99 -10.76 -0.48
CA ASP A 192 -9.75 -11.87 0.13
C ASP A 192 -9.14 -12.28 1.48
N SER A 193 -7.82 -12.36 1.55
CA SER A 193 -7.09 -12.65 2.79
C SER A 193 -7.28 -11.56 3.84
N LEU A 194 -7.11 -10.29 3.48
CA LEU A 194 -7.22 -9.16 4.39
C LEU A 194 -8.64 -9.03 4.96
N GLN A 195 -9.68 -9.21 4.13
CA GLN A 195 -11.06 -9.18 4.56
C GLN A 195 -11.37 -10.35 5.51
N LEU A 196 -10.93 -11.56 5.17
CA LEU A 196 -11.11 -12.72 6.02
C LEU A 196 -10.47 -12.54 7.39
N THR A 197 -9.23 -12.06 7.43
CA THR A 197 -8.48 -11.89 8.68
C THR A 197 -8.94 -10.68 9.51
N ALA A 198 -9.64 -9.72 8.90
CA ALA A 198 -10.30 -8.63 9.61
C ALA A 198 -11.54 -9.09 10.38
N ASP A 199 -12.29 -10.05 9.82
CA ASP A 199 -13.56 -10.49 10.37
C ASP A 199 -13.43 -11.71 11.28
N TYR A 200 -12.40 -12.54 11.08
CA TYR A 200 -12.23 -13.81 11.78
C TYR A 200 -10.85 -13.90 12.45
N LYS A 201 -10.78 -14.64 13.56
CA LYS A 201 -9.54 -14.89 14.30
C LYS A 201 -8.67 -15.96 13.62
N VAL A 202 -8.40 -15.75 12.33
CA VAL A 202 -7.56 -16.63 11.51
C VAL A 202 -6.45 -15.81 10.82
N ALA A 203 -5.45 -16.52 10.37
CA ALA A 203 -4.45 -16.05 9.42
C ALA A 203 -4.46 -16.93 8.17
N THR A 204 -4.03 -16.40 7.04
CA THR A 204 -3.89 -17.17 5.80
C THR A 204 -2.46 -17.69 5.67
N PRO A 205 -2.25 -18.98 5.35
CA PRO A 205 -0.91 -19.52 5.12
C PRO A 205 -0.30 -19.00 3.81
N VAL A 206 0.95 -19.40 3.55
CA VAL A 206 1.63 -19.13 2.29
C VAL A 206 0.79 -19.63 1.11
N ASP A 207 0.76 -18.85 0.03
CA ASP A 207 0.06 -19.15 -1.24
C ASP A 207 -1.46 -19.38 -1.11
N TRP A 208 -2.04 -19.08 0.04
CA TRP A 208 -3.46 -19.29 0.30
C TRP A 208 -4.36 -18.64 -0.75
N ASN A 209 -5.35 -19.38 -1.20
CA ASN A 209 -6.43 -18.90 -2.06
C ASN A 209 -7.77 -19.07 -1.36
N GLN A 210 -8.74 -18.28 -1.80
CA GLN A 210 -10.10 -18.33 -1.25
C GLN A 210 -10.72 -19.73 -1.38
N GLY A 211 -11.14 -20.29 -0.26
CA GLY A 211 -11.68 -21.66 -0.15
C GLY A 211 -10.76 -22.65 0.53
N GLU A 212 -9.48 -22.33 0.69
CA GLU A 212 -8.51 -23.19 1.35
C GLU A 212 -8.53 -23.02 2.89
N ASP A 213 -7.92 -23.96 3.59
CA ASP A 213 -7.83 -23.95 5.03
C ASP A 213 -7.04 -22.75 5.53
N CYS A 214 -7.47 -22.21 6.68
CA CYS A 214 -6.85 -21.08 7.37
C CYS A 214 -6.12 -21.55 8.62
N ILE A 215 -5.23 -20.71 9.13
CA ILE A 215 -4.52 -20.93 10.40
C ILE A 215 -5.30 -20.24 11.51
N ILE A 216 -5.62 -20.95 12.59
CA ILE A 216 -6.16 -20.32 13.81
C ILE A 216 -5.04 -19.54 14.49
N VAL A 217 -5.28 -18.24 14.78
CA VAL A 217 -4.25 -17.42 15.43
C VAL A 217 -3.90 -17.98 16.82
N PRO A 218 -2.61 -17.94 17.23
CA PRO A 218 -2.17 -18.54 18.47
C PRO A 218 -2.86 -18.02 19.75
N ALA A 219 -3.38 -16.79 19.69
CA ALA A 219 -4.09 -16.17 20.82
C ALA A 219 -5.45 -16.81 21.15
N VAL A 220 -6.01 -17.59 20.23
CA VAL A 220 -7.28 -18.33 20.45
C VAL A 220 -6.98 -19.61 21.24
N SER A 221 -7.60 -19.81 22.41
CA SER A 221 -7.50 -21.06 23.18
C SER A 221 -8.21 -22.22 22.45
N ASN A 222 -8.02 -23.47 22.93
CA ASN A 222 -8.73 -24.61 22.33
C ASN A 222 -10.23 -24.52 22.59
N GLU A 223 -10.64 -24.14 23.82
CA GLU A 223 -12.05 -23.96 24.18
C GLU A 223 -12.72 -22.86 23.37
N GLU A 224 -11.97 -21.79 23.07
CA GLU A 224 -12.46 -20.72 22.20
C GLU A 224 -12.51 -21.19 20.73
N ALA A 225 -11.54 -21.98 20.28
CA ALA A 225 -11.51 -22.54 18.94
C ALA A 225 -12.72 -23.47 18.68
N ASP A 226 -13.09 -24.34 19.64
CA ASP A 226 -14.25 -25.21 19.56
C ASP A 226 -15.54 -24.42 19.32
N ARG A 227 -15.64 -23.23 19.90
CA ARG A 227 -16.80 -22.35 19.74
C ARG A 227 -16.78 -21.56 18.44
N LEU A 228 -15.60 -21.03 18.05
CA LEU A 228 -15.45 -20.14 16.90
C LEU A 228 -15.43 -20.90 15.57
N PHE A 229 -14.98 -22.16 15.57
CA PHE A 229 -14.81 -22.95 14.35
C PHE A 229 -15.66 -24.25 14.41
N PRO A 230 -16.99 -24.12 14.27
CA PRO A 230 -17.91 -25.26 14.40
C PRO A 230 -17.73 -26.35 13.33
N LYS A 231 -17.04 -26.05 12.22
CA LYS A 231 -16.63 -27.04 11.20
C LYS A 231 -15.44 -27.90 11.65
N GLY A 232 -14.93 -27.65 12.86
CA GLY A 232 -13.76 -28.30 13.41
C GLY A 232 -12.44 -27.70 12.95
N TYR A 233 -11.37 -28.18 13.56
CA TYR A 233 -10.01 -27.79 13.23
C TYR A 233 -9.03 -28.94 13.47
N LYS A 234 -7.87 -28.87 12.85
CA LYS A 234 -6.79 -29.85 12.97
C LYS A 234 -5.62 -29.25 13.75
N VAL A 235 -5.15 -29.95 14.77
CA VAL A 235 -3.93 -29.60 15.51
C VAL A 235 -2.75 -30.32 14.86
N ILE A 236 -1.88 -29.60 14.17
CA ILE A 236 -0.65 -30.12 13.58
C ILE A 236 0.48 -30.00 14.61
N LYS A 237 0.55 -28.85 15.27
CA LYS A 237 1.41 -28.53 16.43
C LYS A 237 0.64 -27.60 17.37
N PRO A 238 1.05 -27.44 18.63
CA PRO A 238 0.40 -26.51 19.54
C PRO A 238 0.27 -25.06 18.99
N TYR A 239 1.24 -24.64 18.19
CA TYR A 239 1.28 -23.31 17.54
C TYR A 239 0.74 -23.31 16.10
N LEU A 240 0.40 -24.47 15.54
CA LEU A 240 -0.06 -24.63 14.16
C LEU A 240 -1.33 -25.45 14.10
N ARG A 241 -2.46 -24.77 14.05
CA ARG A 241 -3.80 -25.33 13.97
C ARG A 241 -4.49 -24.79 12.73
N THR A 242 -5.08 -25.67 11.93
CA THR A 242 -5.79 -25.29 10.70
C THR A 242 -7.27 -25.56 10.81
N THR A 243 -8.09 -24.74 10.19
CA THR A 243 -9.54 -24.87 10.11
C THR A 243 -10.02 -24.56 8.70
N PRO A 244 -11.11 -25.18 8.23
CA PRO A 244 -11.76 -24.74 6.98
C PRO A 244 -12.09 -23.25 7.06
N GLN A 245 -12.07 -22.59 5.90
CA GLN A 245 -12.38 -21.15 5.83
C GLN A 245 -13.72 -20.85 6.53
N PRO A 246 -13.77 -19.95 7.54
CA PRO A 246 -14.93 -19.77 8.40
C PRO A 246 -16.20 -19.31 7.69
N ASN A 247 -16.07 -18.46 6.69
CA ASN A 247 -17.18 -17.83 5.98
C ASN A 247 -17.64 -18.60 4.71
N ARG A 248 -17.34 -19.89 4.60
CA ARG A 248 -17.73 -20.76 3.48
C ARG A 248 -18.34 -22.07 3.95
#